data_26cc8a398b3dbeef58ae50b654388951
#
_entry.id   26cc8a398b3dbeef58ae50b654388951
#
_cell.length_a   1.000
_cell.length_b   1.000
_cell.length_c   1.000
_cell.angle_alpha   90.00
_cell.angle_beta   90.00
_cell.angle_gamma   90.00
#
_symmetry.space_group_name_H-M   'P 1'
#
loop_
_entity.id
_entity.type
_entity.pdbx_description
1 polymer ?
#
loop_
_entity_poly.entity_id
_entity_poly.type
_entity_poly.pdbx_seq_one_letter_code
_entity_poly.pdbx_strand_id
1 'polypeptide(L)'
;MSPDLPTTLKQGVAALGLDLSELQLTRLLDYLALIQKWNKVYNLTAVRDPAEMLTHHLLDSLAVIRPLRQRLQGRAPADGQGFRLLDVGSGAGLPGVVIATCCPDIAVTCVDTVAKKATFIQQAALTLRLSNLKGLHARVENLDDHYDVVSSRAFASLVDFTNWSREALAPTGFWMAMKGKHPADELAALPAGVEVFHVEQLSVPGLGAERCIVWMRLSAS
;
A
#
# COMPACT_ATOMS: atom_id res chain seq x y z
N MET A 1 13.23 -24.53 14.56
CA MET A 1 12.20 -24.88 13.55
C MET A 1 11.92 -23.62 12.75
N SER A 2 12.07 -23.68 11.43
CA SER A 2 11.66 -22.53 10.60
C SER A 2 10.15 -22.30 10.79
N PRO A 3 9.69 -21.05 10.95
CA PRO A 3 8.27 -20.77 11.13
C PRO A 3 7.49 -21.26 9.92
N ASP A 4 6.36 -21.89 10.17
CA ASP A 4 5.42 -22.28 9.11
C ASP A 4 4.71 -21.03 8.59
N LEU A 5 5.24 -20.46 7.51
CA LEU A 5 4.74 -19.22 6.92
C LEU A 5 3.24 -19.28 6.56
N PRO A 6 2.71 -20.36 5.95
CA PRO A 6 1.27 -20.49 5.70
C PRO A 6 0.41 -20.37 6.95
N THR A 7 0.75 -21.10 8.00
CA THR A 7 0.01 -21.05 9.28
C THR A 7 0.12 -19.66 9.92
N THR A 8 1.32 -19.07 9.93
CA THR A 8 1.53 -17.73 10.49
C THR A 8 0.75 -16.66 9.71
N LEU A 9 0.70 -16.74 8.38
CA LEU A 9 -0.11 -15.84 7.56
C LEU A 9 -1.60 -15.98 7.88
N LYS A 10 -2.13 -17.21 7.94
CA LYS A 10 -3.56 -17.47 8.28
C LYS A 10 -3.92 -16.90 9.65
N GLN A 11 -3.07 -17.11 10.65
CA GLN A 11 -3.26 -16.55 11.99
C GLN A 11 -3.24 -15.01 11.99
N GLY A 12 -2.29 -14.40 11.26
CA GLY A 12 -2.21 -12.95 11.13
C GLY A 12 -3.42 -12.36 10.42
N VAL A 13 -3.89 -12.97 9.34
CA VAL A 13 -5.10 -12.57 8.60
C VAL A 13 -6.34 -12.64 9.51
N ALA A 14 -6.49 -13.72 10.28
CA ALA A 14 -7.58 -13.84 11.24
C ALA A 14 -7.52 -12.78 12.35
N ALA A 15 -6.31 -12.51 12.88
CA ALA A 15 -6.11 -11.48 13.91
C ALA A 15 -6.41 -10.07 13.39
N LEU A 16 -6.22 -9.80 12.08
CA LEU A 16 -6.61 -8.55 11.41
C LEU A 16 -8.12 -8.48 11.09
N GLY A 17 -8.88 -9.53 11.38
CA GLY A 17 -10.30 -9.61 11.07
C GLY A 17 -10.60 -9.61 9.57
N LEU A 18 -9.69 -10.19 8.77
CA LEU A 18 -9.83 -10.32 7.33
C LEU A 18 -10.32 -11.73 6.98
N ASP A 19 -11.19 -11.80 5.96
CA ASP A 19 -11.64 -13.05 5.34
C ASP A 19 -11.04 -13.15 3.94
N LEU A 20 -9.96 -13.91 3.81
CA LEU A 20 -9.24 -14.09 2.54
C LEU A 20 -9.44 -15.53 2.03
N SER A 21 -9.71 -15.66 0.74
CA SER A 21 -9.78 -16.95 0.06
C SER A 21 -8.43 -17.66 0.04
N GLU A 22 -8.42 -18.99 -0.10
CA GLU A 22 -7.20 -19.77 -0.24
C GLU A 22 -6.34 -19.31 -1.44
N LEU A 23 -6.99 -18.82 -2.51
CA LEU A 23 -6.28 -18.24 -3.65
C LEU A 23 -5.53 -16.95 -3.27
N GLN A 24 -6.15 -16.07 -2.48
CA GLN A 24 -5.51 -14.84 -2.02
C GLN A 24 -4.35 -15.15 -1.06
N LEU A 25 -4.52 -16.09 -0.14
CA LEU A 25 -3.45 -16.55 0.75
C LEU A 25 -2.28 -17.13 -0.03
N THR A 26 -2.54 -17.99 -1.02
CA THR A 26 -1.52 -18.56 -1.90
C THR A 26 -0.76 -17.45 -2.65
N ARG A 27 -1.48 -16.48 -3.27
CA ARG A 27 -0.87 -15.34 -3.95
C ARG A 27 0.03 -14.49 -3.05
N LEU A 28 -0.35 -14.28 -1.78
CA LEU A 28 0.47 -13.56 -0.83
C LEU A 28 1.77 -14.29 -0.50
N LEU A 29 1.73 -15.62 -0.34
CA LEU A 29 2.93 -16.43 -0.12
C LEU A 29 3.82 -16.48 -1.37
N ASP A 30 3.23 -16.61 -2.55
CA ASP A 30 3.95 -16.57 -3.83
C ASP A 30 4.62 -15.19 -4.03
N TYR A 31 3.93 -14.12 -3.64
CA TYR A 31 4.50 -12.77 -3.66
C TYR A 31 5.70 -12.64 -2.72
N LEU A 32 5.61 -13.18 -1.50
CA LEU A 32 6.72 -13.21 -0.57
C LEU A 32 7.94 -13.96 -1.15
N ALA A 33 7.70 -15.13 -1.74
CA ALA A 33 8.75 -15.91 -2.41
C ALA A 33 9.37 -15.14 -3.59
N LEU A 34 8.55 -14.39 -4.34
CA LEU A 34 9.01 -13.56 -5.44
C LEU A 34 9.92 -12.41 -4.94
N ILE A 35 9.53 -11.72 -3.85
CA ILE A 35 10.38 -10.71 -3.21
C ILE A 35 11.72 -11.33 -2.81
N GLN A 36 11.72 -12.47 -2.14
CA GLN A 36 12.95 -13.16 -1.71
C GLN A 36 13.87 -13.48 -2.87
N LYS A 37 13.29 -13.99 -3.97
CA LYS A 37 14.05 -14.33 -5.19
C LYS A 37 14.72 -13.09 -5.79
N TRP A 38 13.96 -12.02 -5.98
CA TRP A 38 14.46 -10.79 -6.60
C TRP A 38 15.39 -10.00 -5.67
N ASN A 39 15.17 -10.07 -4.36
CA ASN A 39 16.00 -9.38 -3.37
C ASN A 39 17.46 -9.85 -3.36
N LYS A 40 17.70 -11.10 -3.79
CA LYS A 40 19.08 -11.65 -3.95
C LYS A 40 19.91 -10.87 -4.96
N VAL A 41 19.25 -10.23 -5.95
CA VAL A 41 19.92 -9.54 -7.07
C VAL A 41 19.72 -8.03 -7.00
N TYR A 42 18.53 -7.56 -6.64
CA TYR A 42 18.13 -6.16 -6.83
C TYR A 42 17.98 -5.35 -5.55
N ASN A 43 18.19 -5.94 -4.37
CA ASN A 43 18.04 -5.25 -3.07
C ASN A 43 16.69 -4.48 -2.97
N LEU A 44 15.59 -5.18 -3.20
CA LEU A 44 14.25 -4.59 -3.14
C LEU A 44 13.85 -4.16 -1.73
N THR A 45 14.37 -4.86 -0.72
CA THR A 45 14.12 -4.59 0.70
C THR A 45 15.37 -4.92 1.54
N ALA A 46 15.52 -4.22 2.67
CA ALA A 46 16.56 -4.50 3.64
C ALA A 46 16.28 -5.77 4.47
N VAL A 47 15.01 -6.14 4.63
CA VAL A 47 14.59 -7.34 5.37
C VAL A 47 14.93 -8.58 4.54
N ARG A 48 15.56 -9.58 5.15
CA ARG A 48 16.02 -10.79 4.45
C ARG A 48 15.42 -12.08 5.00
N ASP A 49 15.13 -12.11 6.29
CA ASP A 49 14.50 -13.27 6.92
C ASP A 49 13.04 -13.44 6.46
N PRO A 50 12.62 -14.64 6.04
CA PRO A 50 11.26 -14.86 5.53
C PRO A 50 10.16 -14.59 6.55
N ALA A 51 10.37 -14.87 7.83
CA ALA A 51 9.39 -14.63 8.88
C ALA A 51 9.27 -13.12 9.17
N GLU A 52 10.40 -12.41 9.18
CA GLU A 52 10.40 -10.96 9.28
C GLU A 52 9.74 -10.32 8.06
N MET A 53 10.00 -10.81 6.84
CA MET A 53 9.32 -10.34 5.63
C MET A 53 7.81 -10.55 5.71
N LEU A 54 7.34 -11.69 6.24
CA LEU A 54 5.92 -11.94 6.43
C LEU A 54 5.30 -10.89 7.34
N THR A 55 5.93 -10.57 8.46
CA THR A 55 5.42 -9.59 9.42
C THR A 55 5.55 -8.16 8.92
N HIS A 56 6.76 -7.74 8.53
CA HIS A 56 7.08 -6.35 8.17
C HIS A 56 6.58 -5.96 6.77
N HIS A 57 6.26 -6.92 5.91
CA HIS A 57 5.78 -6.63 4.56
C HIS A 57 4.34 -7.04 4.38
N LEU A 58 4.00 -8.34 4.56
CA LEU A 58 2.64 -8.80 4.30
C LEU A 58 1.65 -8.35 5.37
N LEU A 59 1.90 -8.66 6.66
CA LEU A 59 0.95 -8.33 7.72
C LEU A 59 0.84 -6.82 7.95
N ASP A 60 1.94 -6.08 7.83
CA ASP A 60 1.95 -4.62 7.87
C ASP A 60 1.08 -4.03 6.75
N SER A 61 1.19 -4.54 5.52
CA SER A 61 0.36 -4.11 4.39
C SER A 61 -1.08 -4.63 4.45
N LEU A 62 -1.32 -5.81 5.01
CA LEU A 62 -2.67 -6.34 5.22
C LEU A 62 -3.47 -5.54 6.24
N ALA A 63 -2.79 -4.93 7.21
CA ALA A 63 -3.43 -4.13 8.24
C ALA A 63 -4.21 -2.91 7.69
N VAL A 64 -3.90 -2.45 6.45
CA VAL A 64 -4.63 -1.33 5.83
C VAL A 64 -5.90 -1.75 5.11
N ILE A 65 -6.12 -3.05 4.85
CA ILE A 65 -7.21 -3.53 3.99
C ILE A 65 -8.58 -3.18 4.56
N ARG A 66 -8.82 -3.49 5.83
CA ARG A 66 -10.09 -3.18 6.49
C ARG A 66 -10.32 -1.68 6.62
N PRO A 67 -9.38 -0.85 7.11
CA PRO A 67 -9.50 0.61 7.09
C PRO A 67 -9.81 1.18 5.71
N LEU A 68 -9.07 0.76 4.68
CA LEU A 68 -9.31 1.21 3.31
C LEU A 68 -10.74 0.88 2.84
N ARG A 69 -11.20 -0.36 3.02
CA ARG A 69 -12.56 -0.78 2.67
C ARG A 69 -13.62 0.06 3.38
N GLN A 70 -13.44 0.35 4.67
CA GLN A 70 -14.35 1.20 5.45
C GLN A 70 -14.40 2.62 4.89
N ARG A 71 -13.25 3.19 4.46
CA ARG A 71 -13.22 4.54 3.87
C ARG A 71 -13.86 4.62 2.49
N LEU A 72 -13.84 3.54 1.73
CA LEU A 72 -14.49 3.47 0.41
C LEU A 72 -16.00 3.14 0.49
N GLN A 73 -16.45 2.59 1.60
CA GLN A 73 -17.86 2.20 1.77
C GLN A 73 -18.78 3.41 1.64
N GLY A 74 -19.80 3.29 0.79
CA GLY A 74 -20.77 4.36 0.52
C GLY A 74 -20.26 5.51 -0.36
N ARG A 75 -19.02 5.43 -0.87
CA ARG A 75 -18.48 6.40 -1.84
C ARG A 75 -18.69 5.90 -3.27
N ALA A 76 -18.77 6.84 -4.20
CA ALA A 76 -18.73 6.54 -5.63
C ALA A 76 -17.31 6.79 -6.17
N PRO A 77 -16.81 5.95 -7.10
CA PRO A 77 -15.57 6.20 -7.81
C PRO A 77 -15.65 7.50 -8.61
N ALA A 78 -14.52 8.22 -8.73
CA ALA A 78 -14.48 9.51 -9.42
C ALA A 78 -14.83 9.40 -10.92
N ASP A 79 -14.49 8.29 -11.58
CA ASP A 79 -14.82 8.02 -12.99
C ASP A 79 -16.10 7.19 -13.20
N GLY A 80 -16.75 6.75 -12.12
CA GLY A 80 -17.94 5.89 -12.17
C GLY A 80 -17.71 4.44 -12.62
N GLN A 81 -16.46 4.02 -12.89
CA GLN A 81 -16.15 2.69 -13.40
C GLN A 81 -15.62 1.73 -12.32
N GLY A 82 -14.91 2.25 -11.32
CA GLY A 82 -14.32 1.47 -10.24
C GLY A 82 -13.27 2.30 -9.51
N PHE A 83 -13.00 1.95 -8.26
CA PHE A 83 -11.98 2.68 -7.48
C PHE A 83 -10.59 2.48 -8.07
N ARG A 84 -9.85 3.56 -8.18
CA ARG A 84 -8.46 3.62 -8.63
C ARG A 84 -7.56 4.02 -7.47
N LEU A 85 -6.51 3.23 -7.24
CA LEU A 85 -5.51 3.50 -6.20
C LEU A 85 -4.12 3.65 -6.82
N LEU A 86 -3.42 4.71 -6.43
CA LEU A 86 -2.01 4.93 -6.75
C LEU A 86 -1.17 4.67 -5.50
N ASP A 87 -0.18 3.80 -5.59
CA ASP A 87 0.81 3.56 -4.54
C ASP A 87 2.14 4.20 -4.92
N VAL A 88 2.52 5.28 -4.21
CA VAL A 88 3.65 6.15 -4.56
C VAL A 88 4.92 5.73 -3.84
N GLY A 89 6.01 5.60 -4.60
CA GLY A 89 7.28 5.12 -4.07
C GLY A 89 7.18 3.68 -3.57
N SER A 90 6.40 2.87 -4.29
CA SER A 90 5.93 1.55 -3.85
C SER A 90 7.05 0.52 -3.57
N GLY A 91 8.28 0.77 -4.02
CA GLY A 91 9.41 -0.10 -3.77
C GLY A 91 9.19 -1.51 -4.32
N ALA A 92 9.10 -2.49 -3.41
CA ALA A 92 8.71 -3.85 -3.75
C ALA A 92 7.20 -4.01 -4.05
N GLY A 93 6.44 -2.92 -4.16
CA GLY A 93 4.99 -2.94 -4.38
C GLY A 93 4.16 -3.03 -3.10
N LEU A 94 4.62 -2.42 -2.01
CA LEU A 94 3.96 -2.50 -0.70
C LEU A 94 3.47 -1.11 -0.25
N PRO A 95 2.18 -0.93 0.02
CA PRO A 95 1.12 -1.96 0.15
C PRO A 95 0.40 -2.35 -1.17
N GLY A 96 0.69 -1.73 -2.32
CA GLY A 96 -0.10 -1.82 -3.54
C GLY A 96 -0.38 -3.24 -4.04
N VAL A 97 0.63 -4.15 -4.10
CA VAL A 97 0.43 -5.55 -4.52
C VAL A 97 -0.49 -6.31 -3.55
N VAL A 98 -0.36 -6.03 -2.24
CA VAL A 98 -1.22 -6.65 -1.22
C VAL A 98 -2.66 -6.15 -1.37
N ILE A 99 -2.85 -4.84 -1.60
CA ILE A 99 -4.18 -4.25 -1.88
C ILE A 99 -4.79 -4.87 -3.13
N ALA A 100 -4.03 -4.96 -4.24
CA ALA A 100 -4.52 -5.57 -5.48
C ALA A 100 -4.92 -7.04 -5.30
N THR A 101 -4.19 -7.77 -4.45
CA THR A 101 -4.50 -9.19 -4.13
C THR A 101 -5.78 -9.31 -3.32
N CYS A 102 -5.98 -8.45 -2.32
CA CYS A 102 -7.11 -8.53 -1.39
C CYS A 102 -8.37 -7.80 -1.90
N CYS A 103 -8.20 -6.86 -2.82
CA CYS A 103 -9.25 -5.99 -3.34
C CYS A 103 -9.32 -6.05 -4.87
N PRO A 104 -9.81 -7.13 -5.49
CA PRO A 104 -9.81 -7.30 -6.95
C PRO A 104 -10.69 -6.28 -7.69
N ASP A 105 -11.57 -5.59 -6.99
CA ASP A 105 -12.44 -4.52 -7.45
C ASP A 105 -11.78 -3.13 -7.44
N ILE A 106 -10.54 -3.01 -6.96
CA ILE A 106 -9.76 -1.77 -6.98
C ILE A 106 -8.65 -1.89 -8.04
N ALA A 107 -8.61 -0.97 -9.00
CA ALA A 107 -7.50 -0.87 -9.95
C ALA A 107 -6.31 -0.20 -9.26
N VAL A 108 -5.19 -0.92 -9.13
CA VAL A 108 -4.00 -0.46 -8.41
C VAL A 108 -2.86 -0.16 -9.39
N THR A 109 -2.34 1.06 -9.32
CA THR A 109 -1.10 1.46 -9.99
C THR A 109 -0.02 1.68 -8.95
N CYS A 110 1.08 0.96 -9.04
CA CYS A 110 2.26 1.18 -8.22
C CYS A 110 3.29 1.97 -9.02
N VAL A 111 3.68 3.16 -8.57
CA VAL A 111 4.67 4.00 -9.23
C VAL A 111 5.97 4.08 -8.43
N ASP A 112 7.10 3.94 -9.12
CA ASP A 112 8.43 4.13 -8.53
C ASP A 112 9.37 4.75 -9.56
N THR A 113 10.28 5.61 -9.12
CA THR A 113 11.30 6.26 -9.96
C THR A 113 12.46 5.33 -10.32
N VAL A 114 12.52 4.15 -9.73
CA VAL A 114 13.54 3.14 -9.97
C VAL A 114 13.01 2.06 -10.92
N ALA A 115 13.46 2.05 -12.17
CA ALA A 115 12.97 1.17 -13.24
C ALA A 115 12.89 -0.32 -12.83
N LYS A 116 13.93 -0.84 -12.16
CA LYS A 116 13.95 -2.24 -11.71
C LYS A 116 12.85 -2.59 -10.70
N LYS A 117 12.40 -1.62 -9.89
CA LYS A 117 11.28 -1.82 -8.96
C LYS A 117 9.94 -1.86 -9.71
N ALA A 118 9.74 -0.96 -10.66
CA ALA A 118 8.56 -0.99 -11.53
C ALA A 118 8.49 -2.31 -12.35
N THR A 119 9.63 -2.77 -12.88
CA THR A 119 9.72 -4.07 -13.58
C THR A 119 9.38 -5.23 -12.65
N PHE A 120 9.85 -5.20 -11.39
CA PHE A 120 9.48 -6.21 -10.40
C PHE A 120 7.97 -6.27 -10.18
N ILE A 121 7.30 -5.12 -10.05
CA ILE A 121 5.84 -5.05 -9.85
C ILE A 121 5.08 -5.59 -11.07
N GLN A 122 5.55 -5.27 -12.29
CA GLN A 122 4.99 -5.85 -13.52
C GLN A 122 5.13 -7.38 -13.54
N GLN A 123 6.29 -7.89 -13.13
CA GLN A 123 6.50 -9.33 -13.00
C GLN A 123 5.61 -9.94 -11.93
N ALA A 124 5.41 -9.27 -10.79
CA ALA A 124 4.49 -9.71 -9.75
C ALA A 124 3.05 -9.77 -10.26
N ALA A 125 2.58 -8.76 -11.00
CA ALA A 125 1.25 -8.74 -11.59
C ALA A 125 1.00 -9.95 -12.50
N LEU A 126 1.97 -10.27 -13.36
CA LEU A 126 1.90 -11.43 -14.26
C LEU A 126 1.95 -12.77 -13.51
N THR A 127 2.91 -12.92 -12.59
CA THR A 127 3.13 -14.18 -11.86
C THR A 127 1.94 -14.52 -10.97
N LEU A 128 1.38 -13.52 -10.28
CA LEU A 128 0.25 -13.66 -9.36
C LEU A 128 -1.11 -13.58 -10.09
N ARG A 129 -1.11 -13.33 -11.39
CA ARG A 129 -2.32 -13.16 -12.22
C ARG A 129 -3.26 -12.10 -11.64
N LEU A 130 -2.71 -10.92 -11.36
CA LEU A 130 -3.44 -9.75 -10.87
C LEU A 130 -3.72 -8.80 -12.04
N SER A 131 -4.87 -8.95 -12.69
CA SER A 131 -5.29 -8.11 -13.82
C SER A 131 -5.57 -6.66 -13.42
N ASN A 132 -5.80 -6.41 -12.14
CA ASN A 132 -6.06 -5.11 -11.53
C ASN A 132 -4.78 -4.40 -11.02
N LEU A 133 -3.57 -4.92 -11.31
CA LEU A 133 -2.30 -4.35 -10.84
C LEU A 133 -1.45 -3.89 -12.03
N LYS A 134 -0.93 -2.67 -11.96
CA LYS A 134 0.00 -2.09 -12.92
C LYS A 134 1.25 -1.55 -12.19
N GLY A 135 2.45 -1.90 -12.67
CA GLY A 135 3.70 -1.28 -12.27
C GLY A 135 4.09 -0.18 -13.26
N LEU A 136 4.47 1.00 -12.78
CA LEU A 136 4.80 2.16 -13.60
C LEU A 136 6.15 2.76 -13.19
N HIS A 137 7.06 2.91 -14.14
CA HIS A 137 8.32 3.64 -13.96
C HIS A 137 8.10 5.10 -14.34
N ALA A 138 7.88 5.95 -13.35
CA ALA A 138 7.65 7.39 -13.54
C ALA A 138 7.91 8.16 -12.24
N ARG A 139 7.96 9.48 -12.33
CA ARG A 139 7.74 10.38 -11.20
C ARG A 139 6.25 10.63 -11.05
N VAL A 140 5.75 10.69 -9.82
CA VAL A 140 4.31 10.89 -9.56
C VAL A 140 3.82 12.22 -10.09
N GLU A 141 4.66 13.25 -10.08
CA GLU A 141 4.35 14.59 -10.58
C GLU A 141 4.08 14.64 -12.09
N ASN A 142 4.48 13.59 -12.82
CA ASN A 142 4.33 13.49 -14.28
C ASN A 142 3.16 12.59 -14.69
N LEU A 143 2.26 12.24 -13.77
CA LEU A 143 1.09 11.43 -14.08
C LEU A 143 -0.10 12.31 -14.43
N ASP A 144 -0.72 12.02 -15.57
CA ASP A 144 -1.95 12.70 -16.04
C ASP A 144 -3.24 12.03 -15.49
N ASP A 145 -3.11 10.80 -14.99
CA ASP A 145 -4.22 10.03 -14.43
C ASP A 145 -4.61 10.51 -13.04
N HIS A 146 -5.91 10.42 -12.70
CA HIS A 146 -6.42 10.75 -11.36
C HIS A 146 -6.85 9.47 -10.62
N TYR A 147 -6.68 9.47 -9.29
CA TYR A 147 -6.93 8.32 -8.43
C TYR A 147 -7.82 8.70 -7.24
N ASP A 148 -8.74 7.81 -6.87
CA ASP A 148 -9.61 7.98 -5.70
C ASP A 148 -8.83 7.88 -4.39
N VAL A 149 -7.77 7.07 -4.39
CA VAL A 149 -6.86 6.89 -3.26
C VAL A 149 -5.43 7.02 -3.73
N VAL A 150 -4.65 7.85 -3.04
CA VAL A 150 -3.20 7.89 -3.23
C VAL A 150 -2.54 7.40 -1.94
N SER A 151 -1.83 6.29 -2.02
CA SER A 151 -1.16 5.65 -0.87
C SER A 151 0.35 5.82 -0.90
N SER A 152 0.97 5.75 0.27
CA SER A 152 2.42 5.61 0.40
C SER A 152 2.80 4.89 1.69
N ARG A 153 3.94 4.19 1.65
CA ARG A 153 4.57 3.58 2.82
C ARG A 153 6.07 3.88 2.83
N ALA A 154 6.57 4.42 3.95
CA ALA A 154 7.99 4.77 4.11
C ALA A 154 8.54 5.62 2.93
N PHE A 155 7.70 6.44 2.35
CA PHE A 155 8.02 7.42 1.31
C PHE A 155 8.45 8.73 2.00
N ALA A 156 8.44 9.85 1.36
CA ALA A 156 8.86 11.16 1.85
C ALA A 156 8.10 11.66 3.13
N SER A 157 8.31 12.90 3.52
CA SER A 157 7.47 13.57 4.51
C SER A 157 6.01 13.67 4.04
N LEU A 158 5.06 13.90 4.95
CA LEU A 158 3.65 14.11 4.56
C LEU A 158 3.50 15.32 3.64
N VAL A 159 4.31 16.37 3.86
CA VAL A 159 4.34 17.58 3.03
C VAL A 159 4.76 17.25 1.59
N ASP A 160 5.88 16.56 1.42
CA ASP A 160 6.37 16.18 0.11
C ASP A 160 5.44 15.20 -0.58
N PHE A 161 4.93 14.21 0.15
CA PHE A 161 3.99 13.23 -0.37
C PHE A 161 2.73 13.89 -0.94
N THR A 162 2.11 14.80 -0.17
CA THR A 162 0.90 15.50 -0.62
C THR A 162 1.17 16.48 -1.75
N ASN A 163 2.30 17.20 -1.71
CA ASN A 163 2.68 18.14 -2.76
C ASN A 163 2.97 17.44 -4.10
N TRP A 164 3.78 16.37 -4.08
CA TRP A 164 4.17 15.69 -5.32
C TRP A 164 3.05 14.88 -5.95
N SER A 165 2.10 14.38 -5.17
CA SER A 165 0.99 13.57 -5.67
C SER A 165 -0.34 14.32 -5.76
N ARG A 166 -0.34 15.64 -5.56
CA ARG A 166 -1.56 16.46 -5.55
C ARG A 166 -2.35 16.35 -6.84
N GLU A 167 -1.67 16.47 -7.98
CA GLU A 167 -2.30 16.44 -9.30
C GLU A 167 -2.83 15.04 -9.66
N ALA A 168 -2.25 13.99 -9.08
CA ALA A 168 -2.74 12.62 -9.25
C ALA A 168 -3.96 12.29 -8.38
N LEU A 169 -4.32 13.15 -7.41
CA LEU A 169 -5.49 12.93 -6.55
C LEU A 169 -6.76 13.42 -7.22
N ALA A 170 -7.78 12.55 -7.31
CA ALA A 170 -9.09 12.95 -7.78
C ALA A 170 -9.73 14.01 -6.86
N PRO A 171 -10.61 14.90 -7.35
CA PRO A 171 -11.21 15.97 -6.54
C PRO A 171 -11.92 15.48 -5.27
N THR A 172 -12.52 14.30 -5.32
CA THR A 172 -13.17 13.64 -4.17
C THR A 172 -12.28 12.57 -3.51
N GLY A 173 -11.03 12.44 -3.95
CA GLY A 173 -10.08 11.44 -3.47
C GLY A 173 -9.50 11.76 -2.09
N PHE A 174 -8.67 10.85 -1.60
CA PHE A 174 -7.96 11.04 -0.34
C PHE A 174 -6.60 10.36 -0.36
N TRP A 175 -5.68 10.89 0.45
CA TRP A 175 -4.39 10.28 0.72
C TRP A 175 -4.47 9.30 1.89
N MET A 176 -3.73 8.20 1.77
CA MET A 176 -3.54 7.15 2.78
C MET A 176 -2.03 7.00 3.04
N ALA A 177 -1.48 7.70 4.01
CA ALA A 177 -0.07 7.62 4.35
C ALA A 177 0.17 6.64 5.52
N MET A 178 0.90 5.54 5.26
CA MET A 178 1.32 4.62 6.31
C MET A 178 2.57 5.15 7.01
N LYS A 179 2.49 5.31 8.33
CA LYS A 179 3.57 5.78 9.18
C LYS A 179 3.85 4.78 10.31
N GLY A 180 5.04 4.87 10.89
CA GLY A 180 5.39 4.13 12.10
C GLY A 180 4.60 4.67 13.29
N LYS A 181 5.21 5.54 14.08
CA LYS A 181 4.55 6.26 15.16
C LYS A 181 3.73 7.45 14.64
N HIS A 182 2.86 7.98 15.51
CA HIS A 182 2.10 9.20 15.23
C HIS A 182 3.03 10.36 14.83
N PRO A 183 2.91 10.92 13.61
CA PRO A 183 3.88 11.88 13.07
C PRO A 183 3.50 13.34 13.41
N ALA A 184 3.51 13.71 14.71
CA ALA A 184 3.03 15.01 15.18
C ALA A 184 3.67 16.21 14.46
N ASP A 185 5.00 16.17 14.28
CA ASP A 185 5.74 17.26 13.63
C ASP A 185 5.40 17.38 12.14
N GLU A 186 5.22 16.24 11.44
CA GLU A 186 4.83 16.25 10.03
C GLU A 186 3.38 16.74 9.84
N LEU A 187 2.48 16.40 10.78
CA LEU A 187 1.10 16.87 10.77
C LEU A 187 1.02 18.40 10.95
N ALA A 188 1.84 18.95 11.87
CA ALA A 188 1.91 20.39 12.10
C ALA A 188 2.50 21.17 10.91
N ALA A 189 3.30 20.52 10.08
CA ALA A 189 3.94 21.12 8.89
C ALA A 189 3.09 21.05 7.61
N LEU A 190 1.93 20.40 7.62
CA LEU A 190 1.09 20.28 6.44
C LEU A 190 0.59 21.65 5.93
N PRO A 191 0.53 21.84 4.60
CA PRO A 191 0.04 23.09 4.01
C PRO A 191 -1.47 23.27 4.25
N ALA A 192 -1.93 24.51 4.34
CA ALA A 192 -3.34 24.87 4.59
C ALA A 192 -4.35 24.24 3.61
N GLY A 193 -3.91 23.88 2.40
CA GLY A 193 -4.75 23.19 1.40
C GLY A 193 -4.92 21.67 1.61
N VAL A 194 -4.38 21.11 2.70
CA VAL A 194 -4.49 19.69 3.06
C VAL A 194 -5.13 19.55 4.43
N GLU A 195 -6.24 18.84 4.49
CA GLU A 195 -6.96 18.53 5.73
C GLU A 195 -6.65 17.09 6.18
N VAL A 196 -6.18 16.93 7.42
CA VAL A 196 -6.13 15.63 8.08
C VAL A 196 -7.49 15.37 8.72
N PHE A 197 -8.24 14.41 8.16
CA PHE A 197 -9.56 14.11 8.69
C PHE A 197 -9.60 12.91 9.64
N HIS A 198 -8.50 12.13 9.69
CA HIS A 198 -8.36 11.05 10.67
C HIS A 198 -6.91 10.55 10.76
N VAL A 199 -6.50 10.13 11.96
CA VAL A 199 -5.29 9.35 12.20
C VAL A 199 -5.70 8.07 12.90
N GLU A 200 -5.46 6.93 12.24
CA GLU A 200 -5.91 5.62 12.68
C GLU A 200 -4.72 4.77 13.12
N GLN A 201 -4.74 4.31 14.38
CA GLN A 201 -3.72 3.39 14.88
C GLN A 201 -3.97 1.99 14.33
N LEU A 202 -2.90 1.32 13.89
CA LEU A 202 -2.95 -0.05 13.39
C LEU A 202 -2.29 -1.00 14.38
N SER A 203 -2.95 -2.14 14.62
CA SER A 203 -2.34 -3.28 15.31
C SER A 203 -1.90 -4.30 14.27
N VAL A 204 -0.59 -4.47 14.11
CA VAL A 204 -0.02 -5.45 13.18
C VAL A 204 0.45 -6.67 13.97
N PRO A 205 -0.13 -7.87 13.73
CA PRO A 205 0.22 -9.07 14.47
C PRO A 205 1.72 -9.39 14.36
N GLY A 206 2.37 -9.59 15.51
CA GLY A 206 3.78 -9.98 15.59
C GLY A 206 4.80 -8.88 15.29
N LEU A 207 4.37 -7.66 14.96
CA LEU A 207 5.31 -6.58 14.58
C LEU A 207 6.03 -5.95 15.77
N GLY A 208 5.36 -5.83 16.92
CA GLY A 208 5.96 -5.21 18.13
C GLY A 208 6.33 -3.73 17.98
N ALA A 209 5.81 -3.03 16.98
CA ALA A 209 6.08 -1.64 16.68
C ALA A 209 4.79 -0.89 16.35
N GLU A 210 4.74 0.39 16.67
CA GLU A 210 3.61 1.26 16.35
C GLU A 210 3.44 1.40 14.84
N ARG A 211 2.18 1.46 14.41
CA ARG A 211 1.76 1.78 13.05
C ARG A 211 0.52 2.64 13.08
N CYS A 212 0.47 3.60 12.16
CA CYS A 212 -0.74 4.37 11.93
C CYS A 212 -0.94 4.68 10.45
N ILE A 213 -2.17 5.02 10.10
CA ILE A 213 -2.51 5.63 8.81
C ILE A 213 -2.90 7.08 9.08
N VAL A 214 -2.31 7.99 8.33
CA VAL A 214 -2.77 9.38 8.25
C VAL A 214 -3.67 9.52 7.02
N TRP A 215 -4.94 9.83 7.25
CA TRP A 215 -5.94 10.05 6.23
C TRP A 215 -6.06 11.55 5.95
N MET A 216 -5.81 11.95 4.72
CA MET A 216 -5.81 13.36 4.32
C MET A 216 -6.64 13.56 3.05
N ARG A 217 -7.13 14.78 2.84
CA ARG A 217 -7.84 15.21 1.63
C ARG A 217 -7.53 16.66 1.31
N LEU A 218 -7.95 17.11 0.14
CA LEU A 218 -7.94 18.53 -0.16
C LEU A 218 -8.94 19.23 0.76
N SER A 219 -8.52 20.38 1.31
CA SER A 219 -9.43 21.23 2.07
C SER A 219 -10.56 21.72 1.16
N ALA A 220 -11.79 21.75 1.68
CA ALA A 220 -12.88 22.41 0.98
C ALA A 220 -12.54 23.90 0.82
N SER A 221 -12.66 24.42 -0.39
CA SER A 221 -12.50 25.85 -0.70
C SER A 221 -13.64 26.67 -0.12
#